data_efade0183a6da9140c8c00cf7bd76ca7
#
_entry.id   efade0183a6da9140c8c00cf7bd76ca7
#
_cell.length_a   1.000
_cell.length_b   1.000
_cell.length_c   1.000
_cell.angle_alpha   90.00
_cell.angle_beta   90.00
_cell.angle_gamma   90.00
#
_symmetry.space_group_name_H-M   'P 1'
#
loop_
_entity.id
_entity.type
_entity.pdbx_description
1 polymer ?
#
loop_
_entity_poly.entity_id
_entity_poly.type
_entity_poly.pdbx_seq_one_letter_code
_entity_poly.pdbx_strand_id
1 'polypeptide(L)'
;MTIDATERYPKQHREVLGARMAYVDVGSGDPIVFLHGNPTSSYLWRNIIPHCEKLGRCIAPDLIGMGDSAKLTPSGPDRYRFVEHRKYLDALLDALGVRERVTLVIHDWGSALGFDWASRNRERVAGIAYMEGIVTPVTWNDWPENARRVFQSFRSDGGEDMILQKNIFVERVLPGSVIRKLSDEEMAEYRRPFLNPGEDRRPTLTWPRQIPVEGEPADVVKVVQDYSTWLAQSEVPKLFVNADPGSILVGRQREVCRAWPNQTEVTVKGLHFIQEDSPDEIGQAVAEFVRQVREPA
;
A
#
# COMPACT_ATOMS: atom_id res chain seq x y z
N MET A 1 3.96 4.76 -21.92
CA MET A 1 2.53 5.18 -22.17
C MET A 1 2.30 6.57 -21.61
N THR A 2 1.28 7.29 -22.06
CA THR A 2 0.84 8.51 -21.38
C THR A 2 0.14 8.10 -20.09
N ILE A 3 0.41 8.79 -18.98
CA ILE A 3 -0.28 8.54 -17.70
C ILE A 3 -1.76 8.88 -17.88
N ASP A 4 -2.64 7.90 -17.61
CA ASP A 4 -4.08 8.01 -17.78
C ASP A 4 -4.73 8.30 -16.41
N ALA A 5 -5.56 9.34 -16.33
CA ALA A 5 -6.31 9.69 -15.13
C ALA A 5 -7.57 8.83 -14.97
N THR A 6 -8.02 8.15 -16.04
CA THR A 6 -9.27 7.39 -16.02
C THR A 6 -9.14 6.11 -15.17
N GLU A 7 -10.12 5.85 -14.32
CA GLU A 7 -10.26 4.54 -13.70
C GLU A 7 -10.70 3.52 -14.74
N ARG A 8 -9.77 2.69 -15.19
CA ARG A 8 -9.93 1.81 -16.34
C ARG A 8 -10.85 0.62 -16.09
N TYR A 9 -10.83 0.10 -14.87
CA TYR A 9 -11.48 -1.15 -14.55
C TYR A 9 -12.70 -0.94 -13.65
N PRO A 10 -13.87 -1.55 -13.98
CA PRO A 10 -15.02 -1.51 -13.10
C PRO A 10 -14.72 -2.25 -11.79
N LYS A 11 -15.10 -1.66 -10.66
CA LYS A 11 -14.95 -2.30 -9.36
C LYS A 11 -16.07 -3.29 -9.11
N GLN A 12 -15.69 -4.44 -8.58
CA GLN A 12 -16.58 -5.42 -8.00
C GLN A 12 -16.70 -5.21 -6.49
N HIS A 13 -17.67 -5.84 -5.87
CA HIS A 13 -17.91 -5.74 -4.45
C HIS A 13 -18.14 -7.10 -3.81
N ARG A 14 -17.66 -7.27 -2.58
CA ARG A 14 -17.86 -8.45 -1.77
C ARG A 14 -18.20 -8.08 -0.33
N GLU A 15 -19.24 -8.71 0.21
CA GLU A 15 -19.53 -8.61 1.64
C GLU A 15 -18.57 -9.50 2.42
N VAL A 16 -17.84 -8.91 3.35
CA VAL A 16 -16.95 -9.60 4.28
C VAL A 16 -17.07 -8.98 5.66
N LEU A 17 -17.20 -9.80 6.70
CA LEU A 17 -17.33 -9.36 8.09
C LEU A 17 -18.42 -8.28 8.31
N GLY A 18 -19.51 -8.35 7.53
CA GLY A 18 -20.63 -7.41 7.62
C GLY A 18 -20.37 -6.04 6.96
N ALA A 19 -19.33 -5.90 6.16
CA ALA A 19 -19.05 -4.70 5.39
C ALA A 19 -18.76 -5.02 3.93
N ARG A 20 -19.17 -4.12 3.03
CA ARG A 20 -18.93 -4.23 1.60
C ARG A 20 -17.55 -3.70 1.24
N MET A 21 -16.67 -4.56 0.73
CA MET A 21 -15.39 -4.16 0.18
C MET A 21 -15.42 -4.12 -1.35
N ALA A 22 -14.82 -3.08 -1.92
CA ALA A 22 -14.64 -2.92 -3.35
C ALA A 22 -13.26 -3.44 -3.78
N TYR A 23 -13.16 -3.92 -5.01
CA TYR A 23 -11.90 -4.39 -5.59
C TYR A 23 -11.99 -4.41 -7.12
N VAL A 24 -10.84 -4.24 -7.76
CA VAL A 24 -10.64 -4.58 -9.17
C VAL A 24 -10.30 -6.06 -9.25
N ASP A 25 -10.85 -6.77 -10.25
CA ASP A 25 -10.55 -8.19 -10.51
C ASP A 25 -10.57 -8.42 -12.03
N VAL A 26 -9.39 -8.53 -12.63
CA VAL A 26 -9.22 -8.65 -14.07
C VAL A 26 -8.12 -9.64 -14.42
N GLY A 27 -8.20 -10.22 -15.64
CA GLY A 27 -7.29 -11.29 -16.05
C GLY A 27 -7.71 -12.65 -15.50
N SER A 28 -6.84 -13.64 -15.61
CA SER A 28 -7.10 -15.01 -15.16
C SER A 28 -5.81 -15.76 -14.86
N GLY A 29 -5.90 -16.84 -14.10
CA GLY A 29 -4.75 -17.65 -13.68
C GLY A 29 -4.30 -17.31 -12.26
N ASP A 30 -2.99 -17.46 -11.99
CA ASP A 30 -2.42 -17.25 -10.66
C ASP A 30 -2.63 -15.80 -10.18
N PRO A 31 -2.94 -15.56 -8.90
CA PRO A 31 -3.23 -14.23 -8.40
C PRO A 31 -2.01 -13.29 -8.40
N ILE A 32 -2.25 -12.03 -8.82
CA ILE A 32 -1.36 -10.89 -8.62
C ILE A 32 -2.14 -9.89 -7.79
N VAL A 33 -1.78 -9.72 -6.53
CA VAL A 33 -2.53 -8.90 -5.57
C VAL A 33 -1.83 -7.57 -5.38
N PHE A 34 -2.52 -6.48 -5.69
CA PHE A 34 -2.02 -5.12 -5.59
C PHE A 34 -2.58 -4.45 -4.33
N LEU A 35 -1.72 -4.10 -3.37
CA LEU A 35 -2.15 -3.48 -2.12
C LEU A 35 -1.65 -2.05 -2.03
N HIS A 36 -2.60 -1.13 -1.97
CA HIS A 36 -2.37 0.30 -1.75
C HIS A 36 -2.26 0.64 -0.27
N GLY A 37 -1.96 1.89 0.04
CA GLY A 37 -1.93 2.43 1.41
C GLY A 37 -2.67 3.75 1.56
N ASN A 38 -2.17 4.62 2.42
CA ASN A 38 -2.80 5.88 2.78
C ASN A 38 -2.34 7.05 1.86
N PRO A 39 -3.22 7.87 1.34
CA PRO A 39 -4.68 7.90 1.40
C PRO A 39 -5.34 7.37 0.11
N THR A 40 -4.73 6.40 -0.53
CA THR A 40 -5.07 5.95 -1.87
C THR A 40 -6.13 4.85 -1.90
N SER A 41 -6.30 4.23 -3.05
CA SER A 41 -7.19 3.11 -3.32
C SER A 41 -6.60 2.26 -4.45
N SER A 42 -7.35 1.30 -4.98
CA SER A 42 -6.98 0.55 -6.18
C SER A 42 -6.67 1.45 -7.38
N TYR A 43 -7.19 2.68 -7.40
CA TYR A 43 -6.92 3.70 -8.40
C TYR A 43 -5.42 3.98 -8.60
N LEU A 44 -4.61 3.86 -7.55
CA LEU A 44 -3.16 4.02 -7.62
C LEU A 44 -2.51 3.07 -8.65
N TRP A 45 -3.12 1.91 -8.87
CA TRP A 45 -2.60 0.85 -9.72
C TRP A 45 -3.13 0.89 -11.17
N ARG A 46 -3.99 1.87 -11.53
CA ARG A 46 -4.69 1.96 -12.83
C ARG A 46 -3.77 1.90 -14.06
N ASN A 47 -2.56 2.46 -13.95
CA ASN A 47 -1.58 2.48 -15.02
C ASN A 47 -0.54 1.33 -14.92
N ILE A 48 -0.58 0.51 -13.88
CA ILE A 48 0.33 -0.62 -13.66
C ILE A 48 -0.36 -1.95 -14.01
N ILE A 49 -1.59 -2.16 -13.57
CA ILE A 49 -2.38 -3.37 -13.86
C ILE A 49 -2.38 -3.76 -15.36
N PRO A 50 -2.46 -2.82 -16.34
CA PRO A 50 -2.44 -3.17 -17.76
C PRO A 50 -1.21 -3.94 -18.23
N HIS A 51 -0.06 -3.78 -17.54
CA HIS A 51 1.15 -4.54 -17.83
C HIS A 51 1.07 -6.00 -17.35
N CYS A 52 0.18 -6.29 -16.41
CA CYS A 52 0.09 -7.57 -15.69
C CYS A 52 -1.16 -8.39 -16.02
N GLU A 53 -2.25 -7.79 -16.53
CA GLU A 53 -3.56 -8.44 -16.71
C GLU A 53 -3.56 -9.68 -17.63
N LYS A 54 -2.58 -9.76 -18.54
CA LYS A 54 -2.38 -10.93 -19.41
C LYS A 54 -1.48 -12.01 -18.79
N LEU A 55 -0.86 -11.69 -17.66
CA LEU A 55 0.06 -12.59 -16.98
C LEU A 55 -0.60 -13.33 -15.81
N GLY A 56 -1.75 -12.88 -15.33
CA GLY A 56 -2.45 -13.49 -14.22
C GLY A 56 -3.74 -12.78 -13.86
N ARG A 57 -4.37 -13.24 -12.79
CA ARG A 57 -5.56 -12.61 -12.21
C ARG A 57 -5.12 -11.45 -11.32
N CYS A 58 -5.27 -10.23 -11.81
CA CYS A 58 -4.94 -9.00 -11.07
C CYS A 58 -6.10 -8.65 -10.12
N ILE A 59 -5.82 -8.62 -8.83
CA ILE A 59 -6.77 -8.27 -7.78
C ILE A 59 -6.23 -7.04 -7.05
N ALA A 60 -6.96 -5.93 -7.06
CA ALA A 60 -6.60 -4.72 -6.35
C ALA A 60 -7.75 -4.28 -5.43
N PRO A 61 -7.73 -4.67 -4.15
CA PRO A 61 -8.73 -4.22 -3.18
C PRO A 61 -8.62 -2.73 -2.89
N ASP A 62 -9.77 -2.10 -2.62
CA ASP A 62 -9.82 -0.91 -1.80
C ASP A 62 -9.85 -1.33 -0.33
N LEU A 63 -8.91 -0.87 0.48
CA LEU A 63 -8.89 -1.18 1.90
C LEU A 63 -10.16 -0.64 2.59
N ILE A 64 -10.57 -1.32 3.68
CA ILE A 64 -11.80 -0.93 4.37
C ILE A 64 -11.79 0.55 4.76
N GLY A 65 -12.88 1.28 4.48
CA GLY A 65 -12.98 2.73 4.70
C GLY A 65 -12.30 3.60 3.65
N MET A 66 -11.67 3.03 2.62
CA MET A 66 -10.94 3.73 1.56
C MET A 66 -11.52 3.39 0.19
N GLY A 67 -11.28 4.23 -0.81
CA GLY A 67 -11.86 4.04 -2.15
C GLY A 67 -13.38 3.87 -2.11
N ASP A 68 -13.87 2.79 -2.72
CA ASP A 68 -15.29 2.43 -2.78
C ASP A 68 -15.69 1.37 -1.73
N SER A 69 -14.76 0.99 -0.84
CA SER A 69 -15.07 0.13 0.30
C SER A 69 -15.85 0.88 1.36
N ALA A 70 -16.73 0.16 2.06
CA ALA A 70 -17.63 0.74 3.06
C ALA A 70 -16.87 1.46 4.18
N LYS A 71 -17.43 2.57 4.63
CA LYS A 71 -17.06 3.20 5.90
C LYS A 71 -17.66 2.40 7.06
N LEU A 72 -16.86 2.18 8.10
CA LEU A 72 -17.30 1.42 9.26
C LEU A 72 -18.16 2.28 10.20
N THR A 73 -19.26 1.69 10.70
CA THR A 73 -20.17 2.33 11.64
C THR A 73 -20.38 1.40 12.84
N PRO A 74 -20.21 1.86 14.09
CA PRO A 74 -19.72 3.21 14.46
C PRO A 74 -18.25 3.43 14.09
N SER A 75 -17.88 4.69 13.82
CA SER A 75 -16.49 5.11 13.65
C SER A 75 -15.94 5.71 14.94
N GLY A 76 -14.65 6.07 14.95
CA GLY A 76 -13.97 6.67 16.09
C GLY A 76 -12.47 6.37 16.14
N PRO A 77 -11.79 6.84 17.20
CA PRO A 77 -10.33 6.76 17.31
C PRO A 77 -9.74 5.34 17.26
N ASP A 78 -10.52 4.32 17.67
CA ASP A 78 -10.07 2.92 17.72
C ASP A 78 -10.36 2.14 16.43
N ARG A 79 -10.96 2.81 15.42
CA ARG A 79 -11.29 2.18 14.14
C ARG A 79 -10.15 2.34 13.12
N TYR A 80 -10.15 1.47 12.12
CA TYR A 80 -9.18 1.47 11.02
C TYR A 80 -7.74 1.26 11.47
N ARG A 81 -7.54 0.58 12.60
CA ARG A 81 -6.21 0.17 13.04
C ARG A 81 -5.65 -0.91 12.11
N PHE A 82 -4.34 -1.11 12.12
CA PHE A 82 -3.68 -2.14 11.31
C PHE A 82 -4.35 -3.51 11.44
N VAL A 83 -4.64 -3.95 12.66
CA VAL A 83 -5.28 -5.24 12.93
C VAL A 83 -6.71 -5.35 12.38
N GLU A 84 -7.43 -4.24 12.27
CA GLU A 84 -8.76 -4.20 11.66
C GLU A 84 -8.66 -4.29 10.14
N HIS A 85 -7.79 -3.52 9.50
CA HIS A 85 -7.51 -3.63 8.07
C HIS A 85 -7.07 -5.04 7.69
N ARG A 86 -6.17 -5.65 8.49
CA ARG A 86 -5.72 -7.04 8.30
C ARG A 86 -6.89 -8.01 8.27
N LYS A 87 -7.81 -7.92 9.23
CA LYS A 87 -8.99 -8.81 9.29
C LYS A 87 -9.85 -8.73 8.04
N TYR A 88 -10.15 -7.51 7.58
CA TYR A 88 -10.97 -7.31 6.39
C TYR A 88 -10.24 -7.76 5.12
N LEU A 89 -8.95 -7.49 5.00
CA LEU A 89 -8.14 -7.94 3.86
C LEU A 89 -8.05 -9.47 3.80
N ASP A 90 -7.73 -10.14 4.92
CA ASP A 90 -7.68 -11.60 5.01
C ASP A 90 -9.02 -12.22 4.59
N ALA A 91 -10.13 -11.72 5.13
CA ALA A 91 -11.46 -12.20 4.79
C ALA A 91 -11.81 -11.99 3.32
N LEU A 92 -11.41 -10.87 2.73
CA LEU A 92 -11.63 -10.61 1.31
C LEU A 92 -10.81 -11.55 0.44
N LEU A 93 -9.51 -11.70 0.68
CA LEU A 93 -8.63 -12.58 -0.09
C LEU A 93 -9.10 -14.04 -0.01
N ASP A 94 -9.53 -14.50 1.15
CA ASP A 94 -10.11 -15.84 1.31
C ASP A 94 -11.42 -15.99 0.52
N ALA A 95 -12.31 -15.01 0.57
CA ALA A 95 -13.58 -15.00 -0.16
C ALA A 95 -13.40 -14.95 -1.69
N LEU A 96 -12.27 -14.39 -2.17
CA LEU A 96 -11.90 -14.34 -3.57
C LEU A 96 -11.09 -15.57 -4.03
N GLY A 97 -10.80 -16.51 -3.12
CA GLY A 97 -10.05 -17.72 -3.41
C GLY A 97 -8.57 -17.51 -3.68
N VAL A 98 -7.97 -16.48 -3.10
CA VAL A 98 -6.53 -16.21 -3.18
C VAL A 98 -5.79 -17.16 -2.23
N ARG A 99 -5.29 -18.29 -2.78
CA ARG A 99 -4.82 -19.41 -1.93
C ARG A 99 -3.43 -19.92 -2.25
N GLU A 100 -2.97 -19.80 -3.48
CA GLU A 100 -1.70 -20.40 -3.92
C GLU A 100 -1.06 -19.57 -5.04
N ARG A 101 0.25 -19.68 -5.19
CA ARG A 101 1.06 -19.01 -6.22
C ARG A 101 0.83 -17.50 -6.30
N VAL A 102 0.62 -16.86 -5.15
CA VAL A 102 0.28 -15.44 -5.05
C VAL A 102 1.52 -14.59 -5.26
N THR A 103 1.47 -13.68 -6.22
CA THR A 103 2.44 -12.59 -6.34
C THR A 103 1.84 -11.34 -5.71
N LEU A 104 2.54 -10.76 -4.73
CA LEU A 104 2.13 -9.52 -4.09
C LEU A 104 2.84 -8.33 -4.76
N VAL A 105 2.09 -7.25 -5.00
CA VAL A 105 2.60 -5.95 -5.48
C VAL A 105 2.12 -4.89 -4.50
N ILE A 106 3.03 -4.37 -3.67
CA ILE A 106 2.66 -3.72 -2.42
C ILE A 106 3.38 -2.38 -2.22
N HIS A 107 2.65 -1.41 -1.67
CA HIS A 107 3.10 -0.05 -1.45
C HIS A 107 2.56 0.50 -0.13
N ASP A 108 3.33 1.35 0.56
CA ASP A 108 2.94 2.05 1.79
C ASP A 108 2.37 1.08 2.85
N TRP A 109 1.22 1.33 3.44
CA TRP A 109 0.56 0.41 4.36
C TRP A 109 0.15 -0.92 3.73
N GLY A 110 -0.11 -0.93 2.41
CA GLY A 110 -0.28 -2.17 1.66
C GLY A 110 0.95 -3.07 1.72
N SER A 111 2.15 -2.49 1.90
CA SER A 111 3.37 -3.29 2.12
C SER A 111 3.37 -3.97 3.49
N ALA A 112 3.00 -3.26 4.56
CA ALA A 112 2.92 -3.86 5.89
C ALA A 112 1.87 -4.98 5.94
N LEU A 113 0.69 -4.75 5.33
CA LEU A 113 -0.36 -5.76 5.23
C LEU A 113 0.09 -6.97 4.38
N GLY A 114 0.75 -6.72 3.25
CA GLY A 114 1.22 -7.76 2.35
C GLY A 114 2.38 -8.58 2.93
N PHE A 115 3.33 -7.94 3.56
CA PHE A 115 4.43 -8.64 4.26
C PHE A 115 3.92 -9.48 5.43
N ASP A 116 2.99 -8.94 6.24
CA ASP A 116 2.35 -9.71 7.32
C ASP A 116 1.57 -10.89 6.76
N TRP A 117 0.78 -10.69 5.70
CA TRP A 117 0.04 -11.77 5.04
C TRP A 117 1.00 -12.85 4.50
N ALA A 118 2.06 -12.45 3.81
CA ALA A 118 3.07 -13.36 3.28
C ALA A 118 3.77 -14.16 4.38
N SER A 119 4.13 -13.52 5.48
CA SER A 119 4.81 -14.18 6.60
C SER A 119 3.96 -15.25 7.28
N ARG A 120 2.62 -15.07 7.27
CA ARG A 120 1.64 -16.03 7.81
C ARG A 120 1.19 -17.09 6.80
N ASN A 121 1.47 -16.92 5.49
CA ASN A 121 1.02 -17.77 4.40
C ASN A 121 2.18 -18.12 3.44
N ARG A 122 3.35 -18.45 3.98
CA ARG A 122 4.63 -18.57 3.25
C ARG A 122 4.56 -19.48 2.04
N GLU A 123 3.92 -20.62 2.16
CA GLU A 123 3.77 -21.63 1.10
C GLU A 123 2.82 -21.18 -0.04
N ARG A 124 2.04 -20.12 0.18
CA ARG A 124 1.12 -19.57 -0.82
C ARG A 124 1.77 -18.50 -1.71
N VAL A 125 2.94 -17.98 -1.31
CA VAL A 125 3.58 -16.83 -1.95
C VAL A 125 4.56 -17.28 -3.01
N ALA A 126 4.35 -16.83 -4.26
CA ALA A 126 5.28 -17.03 -5.36
C ALA A 126 6.36 -15.93 -5.41
N GLY A 127 6.03 -14.70 -5.03
CA GLY A 127 6.97 -13.59 -5.03
C GLY A 127 6.35 -12.30 -4.48
N ILE A 128 7.20 -11.34 -4.15
CA ILE A 128 6.82 -10.05 -3.56
C ILE A 128 7.53 -8.92 -4.28
N ALA A 129 6.77 -8.07 -5.00
CA ALA A 129 7.23 -6.79 -5.52
C ALA A 129 6.79 -5.68 -4.56
N TYR A 130 7.73 -4.89 -4.07
CA TYR A 130 7.43 -3.86 -3.08
C TYR A 130 8.14 -2.54 -3.39
N MET A 131 7.53 -1.46 -2.95
CA MET A 131 8.01 -0.11 -3.18
C MET A 131 7.53 0.83 -2.08
N GLU A 132 8.39 1.80 -1.68
CA GLU A 132 8.08 2.84 -0.68
C GLU A 132 7.25 2.28 0.50
N GLY A 133 7.75 1.20 1.12
CA GLY A 133 7.03 0.36 2.07
C GLY A 133 7.53 0.48 3.51
N ILE A 134 6.78 -0.12 4.44
CA ILE A 134 7.11 -0.20 5.86
C ILE A 134 7.89 -1.50 6.09
N VAL A 135 9.20 -1.42 6.16
CA VAL A 135 10.09 -2.58 6.17
C VAL A 135 10.68 -2.92 7.54
N THR A 136 10.72 -1.94 8.44
CA THR A 136 11.26 -2.09 9.79
C THR A 136 10.63 -1.02 10.70
N PRO A 137 10.53 -1.23 12.02
CA PRO A 137 10.21 -0.15 12.94
C PRO A 137 11.25 0.97 12.85
N VAL A 138 10.81 2.19 13.05
CA VAL A 138 11.61 3.40 12.86
C VAL A 138 11.69 4.23 14.14
N THR A 139 12.63 5.17 14.15
CA THR A 139 12.70 6.26 15.12
C THR A 139 12.45 7.59 14.40
N TRP A 140 12.19 8.67 15.15
CA TRP A 140 12.04 9.98 14.52
C TRP A 140 13.33 10.48 13.86
N ASN A 141 14.49 9.92 14.22
CA ASN A 141 15.75 10.23 13.57
C ASN A 141 15.87 9.64 12.16
N ASP A 142 15.10 8.62 11.85
CA ASP A 142 15.03 8.03 10.50
C ASP A 142 14.22 8.89 9.51
N TRP A 143 13.55 9.93 9.99
CA TRP A 143 12.68 10.80 9.20
C TRP A 143 13.35 12.10 8.79
N PRO A 144 13.17 12.57 7.54
CA PRO A 144 13.52 13.95 7.16
C PRO A 144 12.75 14.94 8.05
N GLU A 145 13.39 16.03 8.45
CA GLU A 145 12.85 16.96 9.45
C GLU A 145 11.45 17.48 9.12
N ASN A 146 11.23 17.86 7.86
CA ASN A 146 9.92 18.36 7.42
C ASN A 146 8.82 17.31 7.55
N ALA A 147 9.06 16.07 7.11
CA ALA A 147 8.11 14.97 7.23
C ALA A 147 7.86 14.63 8.70
N ARG A 148 8.93 14.60 9.52
CA ARG A 148 8.81 14.34 10.96
C ARG A 148 7.83 15.28 11.64
N ARG A 149 7.96 16.59 11.43
CA ARG A 149 7.05 17.59 12.04
C ARG A 149 5.59 17.36 11.65
N VAL A 150 5.33 17.08 10.37
CA VAL A 150 3.97 16.85 9.88
C VAL A 150 3.38 15.59 10.52
N PHE A 151 4.12 14.47 10.54
CA PHE A 151 3.61 13.21 11.10
C PHE A 151 3.49 13.24 12.62
N GLN A 152 4.36 13.96 13.33
CA GLN A 152 4.21 14.24 14.76
C GLN A 152 2.91 15.04 15.02
N SER A 153 2.59 16.01 14.17
CA SER A 153 1.33 16.77 14.29
C SER A 153 0.09 15.90 14.10
N PHE A 154 0.11 14.93 13.16
CA PHE A 154 -1.01 13.98 13.00
C PHE A 154 -1.22 13.09 14.23
N ARG A 155 -0.16 12.81 14.98
CA ARG A 155 -0.19 11.99 16.21
C ARG A 155 -0.56 12.81 17.46
N SER A 156 -0.60 14.13 17.38
CA SER A 156 -1.06 15.03 18.44
C SER A 156 -2.57 15.21 18.43
N ASP A 157 -3.11 15.89 19.43
CA ASP A 157 -4.53 16.27 19.51
C ASP A 157 -4.98 17.11 18.30
N GLY A 158 -4.06 17.95 17.76
CA GLY A 158 -4.32 18.73 16.54
C GLY A 158 -4.53 17.92 15.27
N GLY A 159 -4.15 16.64 15.27
CA GLY A 159 -4.31 15.74 14.12
C GLY A 159 -5.76 15.57 13.69
N GLU A 160 -6.71 15.58 14.62
CA GLU A 160 -8.14 15.49 14.32
C GLU A 160 -8.61 16.67 13.44
N ASP A 161 -8.28 17.90 13.80
CA ASP A 161 -8.61 19.08 12.99
C ASP A 161 -7.90 19.04 11.62
N MET A 162 -6.62 18.70 11.61
CA MET A 162 -5.81 18.65 10.38
C MET A 162 -6.38 17.66 9.36
N ILE A 163 -6.80 16.49 9.79
CA ILE A 163 -7.25 15.41 8.91
C ILE A 163 -8.78 15.42 8.76
N LEU A 164 -9.51 15.33 9.86
CA LEU A 164 -10.96 15.14 9.76
C LEU A 164 -11.65 16.40 9.23
N GLN A 165 -11.18 17.60 9.59
CA GLN A 165 -11.77 18.84 9.12
C GLN A 165 -11.11 19.37 7.85
N LYS A 166 -9.78 19.42 7.79
CA LYS A 166 -9.01 20.07 6.71
C LYS A 166 -8.53 19.12 5.61
N ASN A 167 -8.66 17.80 5.80
CA ASN A 167 -8.25 16.78 4.83
C ASN A 167 -6.77 16.90 4.38
N ILE A 168 -5.88 17.32 5.28
CA ILE A 168 -4.48 17.67 4.95
C ILE A 168 -3.74 16.52 4.27
N PHE A 169 -4.04 15.27 4.62
CA PHE A 169 -3.36 14.13 4.00
C PHE A 169 -3.62 14.07 2.48
N VAL A 170 -4.86 14.19 2.06
CA VAL A 170 -5.26 14.18 0.64
C VAL A 170 -4.88 15.50 -0.06
N GLU A 171 -5.06 16.64 0.63
CA GLU A 171 -4.89 17.96 -0.01
C GLU A 171 -3.44 18.43 -0.07
N ARG A 172 -2.56 17.91 0.79
CA ARG A 172 -1.17 18.38 0.91
C ARG A 172 -0.14 17.27 0.84
N VAL A 173 -0.31 16.18 1.64
CA VAL A 173 0.70 15.13 1.72
C VAL A 173 0.74 14.35 0.40
N LEU A 174 -0.40 13.95 -0.13
CA LEU A 174 -0.47 13.21 -1.39
C LEU A 174 0.18 13.98 -2.56
N PRO A 175 -0.28 15.18 -2.95
CA PRO A 175 0.32 15.89 -4.07
C PRO A 175 1.76 16.35 -3.80
N GLY A 176 2.12 16.59 -2.54
CA GLY A 176 3.49 16.92 -2.13
C GLY A 176 4.46 15.74 -2.16
N SER A 177 3.95 14.53 -2.36
CA SER A 177 4.73 13.28 -2.42
C SER A 177 4.74 12.64 -3.81
N VAL A 178 4.44 13.44 -4.84
CA VAL A 178 4.55 13.14 -6.28
C VAL A 178 5.41 14.22 -6.92
N ILE A 179 6.30 13.86 -7.84
CA ILE A 179 7.18 14.82 -8.52
C ILE A 179 6.39 15.64 -9.54
N ARG A 180 5.58 14.96 -10.37
CA ARG A 180 4.73 15.64 -11.34
C ARG A 180 3.53 16.30 -10.64
N LYS A 181 2.94 17.27 -11.26
CA LYS A 181 1.65 17.80 -10.81
C LYS A 181 0.53 16.83 -11.18
N LEU A 182 -0.23 16.38 -10.20
CA LEU A 182 -1.48 15.64 -10.45
C LEU A 182 -2.51 16.57 -11.13
N SER A 183 -3.27 16.02 -12.07
CA SER A 183 -4.37 16.75 -12.71
C SER A 183 -5.54 16.97 -11.75
N ASP A 184 -6.44 17.87 -12.10
CA ASP A 184 -7.65 18.09 -11.32
C ASP A 184 -8.56 16.84 -11.28
N GLU A 185 -8.57 16.06 -12.36
CA GLU A 185 -9.29 14.80 -12.48
C GLU A 185 -8.71 13.74 -11.52
N GLU A 186 -7.38 13.57 -11.51
CA GLU A 186 -6.69 12.66 -10.60
C GLU A 186 -6.92 13.06 -9.14
N MET A 187 -6.81 14.35 -8.83
CA MET A 187 -7.08 14.85 -7.48
C MET A 187 -8.55 14.69 -7.07
N ALA A 188 -9.49 14.84 -8.00
CA ALA A 188 -10.91 14.61 -7.73
C ALA A 188 -11.16 13.16 -7.33
N GLU A 189 -10.51 12.19 -8.02
CA GLU A 189 -10.64 10.78 -7.69
C GLU A 189 -10.04 10.45 -6.32
N TYR A 190 -8.87 10.97 -5.98
CA TYR A 190 -8.30 10.78 -4.64
C TYR A 190 -9.11 11.44 -3.51
N ARG A 191 -9.78 12.57 -3.80
CA ARG A 191 -10.67 13.25 -2.83
C ARG A 191 -11.99 12.53 -2.61
N ARG A 192 -12.49 11.84 -3.64
CA ARG A 192 -13.86 11.27 -3.68
C ARG A 192 -14.23 10.47 -2.43
N PRO A 193 -13.39 9.56 -1.90
CA PRO A 193 -13.74 8.81 -0.69
C PRO A 193 -13.76 9.64 0.60
N PHE A 194 -13.25 10.88 0.58
CA PHE A 194 -12.99 11.73 1.74
C PHE A 194 -13.59 13.13 1.60
N LEU A 195 -14.63 13.29 0.78
CA LEU A 195 -15.30 14.57 0.57
C LEU A 195 -15.97 15.07 1.84
N ASN A 196 -16.63 14.20 2.60
CA ASN A 196 -17.34 14.57 3.82
C ASN A 196 -16.34 14.77 4.98
N PRO A 197 -16.33 15.96 5.63
CA PRO A 197 -15.54 16.15 6.84
C PRO A 197 -15.96 15.21 7.98
N GLY A 198 -15.06 14.96 8.92
CA GLY A 198 -15.32 14.13 10.08
C GLY A 198 -14.92 12.67 9.84
N GLU A 199 -15.74 11.75 10.31
CA GLU A 199 -15.40 10.33 10.45
C GLU A 199 -15.18 9.60 9.11
N ASP A 200 -15.69 10.10 7.99
CA ASP A 200 -15.37 9.54 6.66
C ASP A 200 -13.86 9.61 6.34
N ARG A 201 -13.15 10.55 6.98
CA ARG A 201 -11.70 10.74 6.87
C ARG A 201 -10.89 10.02 7.94
N ARG A 202 -11.54 9.31 8.87
CA ARG A 202 -10.87 8.60 9.98
C ARG A 202 -9.75 7.64 9.51
N PRO A 203 -9.91 6.86 8.44
CA PRO A 203 -8.83 5.98 7.98
C PRO A 203 -7.53 6.74 7.71
N THR A 204 -7.60 7.93 7.10
CA THR A 204 -6.43 8.73 6.74
C THR A 204 -5.73 9.38 7.95
N LEU A 205 -6.38 9.43 9.10
CA LEU A 205 -5.80 9.82 10.38
C LEU A 205 -5.26 8.62 11.17
N THR A 206 -6.01 7.51 11.17
CA THR A 206 -5.57 6.33 11.95
C THR A 206 -4.27 5.77 11.38
N TRP A 207 -4.10 5.70 10.07
CA TRP A 207 -2.89 5.18 9.45
C TRP A 207 -1.59 5.88 9.93
N PRO A 208 -1.43 7.22 9.91
CA PRO A 208 -0.22 7.86 10.46
C PRO A 208 -0.03 7.59 11.96
N ARG A 209 -1.11 7.37 12.71
CA ARG A 209 -1.04 7.01 14.14
C ARG A 209 -0.62 5.56 14.39
N GLN A 210 -0.70 4.71 13.38
CA GLN A 210 -0.27 3.30 13.44
C GLN A 210 1.19 3.09 13.00
N ILE A 211 1.87 4.10 12.46
CA ILE A 211 3.29 3.96 12.06
C ILE A 211 4.12 3.53 13.27
N PRO A 212 4.89 2.42 13.15
CA PRO A 212 5.68 1.87 14.25
C PRO A 212 6.94 2.72 14.51
N VAL A 213 6.76 3.81 15.23
CA VAL A 213 7.82 4.78 15.54
C VAL A 213 8.03 4.89 17.05
N GLU A 214 9.30 4.92 17.51
CA GLU A 214 9.69 4.96 18.93
C GLU A 214 9.06 3.83 19.79
N GLY A 215 8.85 2.66 19.19
CA GLY A 215 8.26 1.50 19.89
C GLY A 215 6.73 1.48 19.96
N GLU A 216 6.05 2.48 19.40
CA GLU A 216 4.59 2.59 19.44
C GLU A 216 3.94 2.74 18.06
N PRO A 217 2.72 2.18 17.85
CA PRO A 217 2.00 1.25 18.77
C PRO A 217 2.69 -0.12 18.87
N ALA A 218 2.77 -0.66 20.08
CA ALA A 218 3.55 -1.87 20.35
C ALA A 218 3.08 -3.11 19.54
N ASP A 219 1.78 -3.24 19.29
CA ASP A 219 1.22 -4.33 18.49
C ASP A 219 1.67 -4.24 17.03
N VAL A 220 1.72 -3.05 16.44
CA VAL A 220 2.20 -2.85 15.07
C VAL A 220 3.73 -3.00 14.99
N VAL A 221 4.46 -2.47 15.99
CA VAL A 221 5.91 -2.67 16.11
C VAL A 221 6.25 -4.16 16.06
N LYS A 222 5.53 -4.97 16.86
CA LYS A 222 5.74 -6.43 16.87
C LYS A 222 5.49 -7.06 15.49
N VAL A 223 4.39 -6.74 14.85
CA VAL A 223 4.07 -7.27 13.51
C VAL A 223 5.16 -6.93 12.51
N VAL A 224 5.61 -5.67 12.51
CA VAL A 224 6.66 -5.20 11.59
C VAL A 224 8.00 -5.88 11.87
N GLN A 225 8.36 -6.07 13.13
CA GLN A 225 9.56 -6.83 13.52
C GLN A 225 9.49 -8.30 13.08
N ASP A 226 8.35 -8.95 13.28
CA ASP A 226 8.15 -10.36 12.95
C ASP A 226 8.33 -10.60 11.44
N TYR A 227 7.65 -9.82 10.58
CA TYR A 227 7.82 -10.01 9.13
C TYR A 227 9.19 -9.53 8.62
N SER A 228 9.76 -8.47 9.19
CA SER A 228 11.10 -8.01 8.82
C SER A 228 12.16 -9.08 9.11
N THR A 229 12.06 -9.74 10.27
CA THR A 229 12.94 -10.86 10.65
C THR A 229 12.79 -12.04 9.68
N TRP A 230 11.55 -12.37 9.32
CA TRP A 230 11.29 -13.42 8.33
C TRP A 230 11.86 -13.07 6.94
N LEU A 231 11.63 -11.83 6.45
CA LEU A 231 12.11 -11.39 5.14
C LEU A 231 13.64 -11.39 5.03
N ALA A 232 14.32 -11.08 6.13
CA ALA A 232 15.78 -11.12 6.22
C ALA A 232 16.39 -12.53 6.04
N GLN A 233 15.58 -13.59 6.16
CA GLN A 233 15.99 -14.98 6.05
C GLN A 233 15.24 -15.75 4.96
N SER A 234 14.28 -15.10 4.30
CA SER A 234 13.38 -15.76 3.36
C SER A 234 13.92 -15.75 1.94
N GLU A 235 13.96 -16.93 1.34
CA GLU A 235 14.31 -17.13 -0.08
C GLU A 235 13.12 -16.86 -1.03
N VAL A 236 11.96 -16.38 -0.54
CA VAL A 236 10.89 -15.94 -1.43
C VAL A 236 11.44 -14.89 -2.40
N PRO A 237 11.22 -15.04 -3.71
CA PRO A 237 11.68 -14.06 -4.69
C PRO A 237 11.13 -12.66 -4.39
N LYS A 238 11.98 -11.65 -4.48
CA LYS A 238 11.61 -10.26 -4.22
C LYS A 238 12.03 -9.35 -5.37
N LEU A 239 11.17 -8.39 -5.68
CA LEU A 239 11.49 -7.24 -6.51
C LEU A 239 11.39 -5.98 -5.64
N PHE A 240 12.53 -5.34 -5.42
CA PHE A 240 12.58 -4.02 -4.81
C PHE A 240 12.52 -2.94 -5.89
N VAL A 241 11.41 -2.21 -5.96
CA VAL A 241 11.32 -1.02 -6.81
C VAL A 241 11.77 0.18 -5.96
N ASN A 242 13.02 0.53 -6.10
CA ASN A 242 13.64 1.64 -5.39
C ASN A 242 13.23 2.97 -6.03
N ALA A 243 12.77 3.90 -5.22
CA ALA A 243 12.44 5.27 -5.65
C ALA A 243 13.67 6.18 -5.57
N ASP A 244 13.88 7.01 -6.58
CA ASP A 244 14.89 8.06 -6.58
C ASP A 244 14.23 9.44 -6.80
N PRO A 245 14.29 10.34 -5.82
CA PRO A 245 15.02 10.27 -4.54
C PRO A 245 14.34 9.40 -3.47
N GLY A 246 13.05 9.06 -3.61
CA GLY A 246 12.28 8.33 -2.61
C GLY A 246 11.84 9.19 -1.43
N SER A 247 11.10 8.58 -0.50
CA SER A 247 10.60 9.26 0.70
C SER A 247 10.76 8.45 1.97
N ILE A 248 10.31 7.18 1.98
CA ILE A 248 10.38 6.34 3.19
C ILE A 248 11.42 5.23 3.09
N LEU A 249 11.65 4.64 1.91
CA LEU A 249 12.75 3.71 1.70
C LEU A 249 14.04 4.45 1.35
N VAL A 250 14.51 5.23 2.31
CA VAL A 250 15.75 6.02 2.25
C VAL A 250 16.63 5.69 3.46
N GLY A 251 17.94 6.01 3.39
CA GLY A 251 18.86 5.79 4.51
C GLY A 251 18.77 4.35 5.04
N ARG A 252 18.62 4.20 6.36
CA ARG A 252 18.60 2.91 7.05
C ARG A 252 17.52 1.96 6.54
N GLN A 253 16.32 2.44 6.23
CA GLN A 253 15.24 1.59 5.73
C GLN A 253 15.58 0.98 4.37
N ARG A 254 16.22 1.76 3.48
CA ARG A 254 16.69 1.26 2.18
C ARG A 254 17.79 0.21 2.36
N GLU A 255 18.70 0.40 3.30
CA GLU A 255 19.74 -0.58 3.59
C GLU A 255 19.16 -1.89 4.15
N VAL A 256 18.15 -1.82 5.00
CA VAL A 256 17.43 -3.01 5.50
C VAL A 256 16.85 -3.83 4.35
N CYS A 257 16.15 -3.18 3.41
CA CYS A 257 15.61 -3.92 2.25
C CYS A 257 16.72 -4.53 1.39
N ARG A 258 17.79 -3.79 1.14
CA ARG A 258 18.91 -4.26 0.30
C ARG A 258 19.63 -5.46 0.89
N ALA A 259 19.54 -5.67 2.20
CA ALA A 259 20.11 -6.82 2.87
C ALA A 259 19.27 -8.11 2.74
N TRP A 260 18.05 -8.03 2.21
CA TRP A 260 17.20 -9.21 2.07
C TRP A 260 17.67 -10.12 0.93
N PRO A 261 17.71 -11.46 1.14
CA PRO A 261 18.15 -12.40 0.13
C PRO A 261 17.15 -12.56 -1.03
N ASN A 262 17.62 -13.16 -2.14
CA ASN A 262 16.84 -13.48 -3.33
C ASN A 262 16.00 -12.28 -3.84
N GLN A 263 16.69 -11.18 -4.12
CA GLN A 263 16.09 -9.92 -4.49
C GLN A 263 16.71 -9.32 -5.74
N THR A 264 15.86 -8.84 -6.64
CA THR A 264 16.25 -7.96 -7.75
C THR A 264 15.84 -6.53 -7.38
N GLU A 265 16.67 -5.54 -7.70
CA GLU A 265 16.38 -4.12 -7.52
C GLU A 265 16.29 -3.43 -8.88
N VAL A 266 15.25 -2.60 -9.04
CA VAL A 266 15.14 -1.63 -10.13
C VAL A 266 14.93 -0.25 -9.53
N THR A 267 15.50 0.80 -10.14
CA THR A 267 15.34 2.17 -9.66
C THR A 267 14.47 2.95 -10.63
N VAL A 268 13.46 3.63 -10.11
CA VAL A 268 12.56 4.51 -10.86
C VAL A 268 12.56 5.91 -10.24
N LYS A 269 12.22 6.91 -11.05
CA LYS A 269 12.08 8.28 -10.57
C LYS A 269 10.79 8.43 -9.79
N GLY A 270 10.84 9.01 -8.58
CA GLY A 270 9.66 9.27 -7.78
C GLY A 270 9.96 9.63 -6.34
N LEU A 271 8.94 10.13 -5.64
CA LEU A 271 8.99 10.39 -4.19
C LEU A 271 8.36 9.21 -3.43
N HIS A 272 7.11 9.36 -2.98
CA HIS A 272 6.40 8.29 -2.27
C HIS A 272 5.38 7.58 -3.17
N PHE A 273 4.50 8.32 -3.84
CA PHE A 273 3.52 7.73 -4.76
C PHE A 273 4.13 7.57 -6.15
N ILE A 274 5.16 6.73 -6.23
CA ILE A 274 5.97 6.53 -7.45
C ILE A 274 5.17 5.98 -8.63
N GLN A 275 4.02 5.36 -8.37
CA GLN A 275 3.07 4.89 -9.37
C GLN A 275 2.49 6.04 -10.20
N GLU A 276 2.48 7.26 -9.64
CA GLU A 276 2.06 8.47 -10.34
C GLU A 276 3.19 9.10 -11.16
N ASP A 277 4.45 8.84 -10.81
CA ASP A 277 5.60 9.41 -11.50
C ASP A 277 6.17 8.48 -12.59
N SER A 278 6.24 7.17 -12.33
CA SER A 278 6.92 6.18 -13.17
C SER A 278 6.10 4.89 -13.37
N PRO A 279 4.80 4.98 -13.77
CA PRO A 279 3.94 3.79 -13.84
C PRO A 279 4.38 2.78 -14.89
N ASP A 280 4.93 3.21 -16.04
CA ASP A 280 5.38 2.31 -17.11
C ASP A 280 6.59 1.50 -16.68
N GLU A 281 7.59 2.13 -16.09
CA GLU A 281 8.79 1.49 -15.60
C GLU A 281 8.47 0.48 -14.49
N ILE A 282 7.58 0.85 -13.57
CA ILE A 282 7.10 -0.04 -12.50
C ILE A 282 6.32 -1.20 -13.12
N GLY A 283 5.40 -0.92 -14.04
CA GLY A 283 4.58 -1.93 -14.69
C GLY A 283 5.40 -2.96 -15.46
N GLN A 284 6.42 -2.51 -16.20
CA GLN A 284 7.34 -3.39 -16.91
C GLN A 284 8.17 -4.26 -15.95
N ALA A 285 8.73 -3.66 -14.88
CA ALA A 285 9.50 -4.39 -13.89
C ALA A 285 8.66 -5.45 -13.16
N VAL A 286 7.43 -5.10 -12.75
CA VAL A 286 6.49 -6.04 -12.13
C VAL A 286 6.09 -7.15 -13.09
N ALA A 287 5.79 -6.83 -14.35
CA ALA A 287 5.43 -7.83 -15.35
C ALA A 287 6.58 -8.82 -15.62
N GLU A 288 7.81 -8.34 -15.69
CA GLU A 288 8.99 -9.20 -15.85
C GLU A 288 9.18 -10.10 -14.61
N PHE A 289 9.08 -9.52 -13.41
CA PHE A 289 9.17 -10.28 -12.17
C PHE A 289 8.08 -11.38 -12.09
N VAL A 290 6.84 -11.07 -12.48
CA VAL A 290 5.74 -12.05 -12.51
C VAL A 290 6.07 -13.22 -13.46
N ARG A 291 6.68 -12.97 -14.63
CA ARG A 291 7.12 -14.05 -15.54
C ARG A 291 8.19 -14.94 -14.88
N GLN A 292 9.21 -14.30 -14.27
CA GLN A 292 10.32 -15.03 -13.63
C GLN A 292 9.84 -15.94 -12.50
N VAL A 293 8.96 -15.46 -11.61
CA VAL A 293 8.49 -16.29 -10.48
C VAL A 293 7.48 -17.37 -10.88
N ARG A 294 7.06 -17.40 -12.15
CA ARG A 294 6.11 -18.39 -12.70
C ARG A 294 6.77 -19.38 -13.63
N GLU A 295 7.99 -19.12 -14.10
CA GLU A 295 8.75 -20.11 -14.84
C GLU A 295 9.01 -21.32 -13.95
N PRO A 296 8.80 -22.56 -14.45
CA PRO A 296 9.16 -23.75 -13.71
C PRO A 296 10.69 -23.77 -13.54
N ALA A 297 11.14 -24.05 -12.30
CA ALA A 297 12.54 -24.21 -11.97
C ALA A 297 13.18 -25.39 -12.71
#